data_6f4d0b7b73eb151636113e541801435e
#
_entry.id   6f4d0b7b73eb151636113e541801435e
#
_cell.length_a   1.000
_cell.length_b   1.000
_cell.length_c   1.000
_cell.angle_alpha   90.00
_cell.angle_beta   90.00
_cell.angle_gamma   90.00
#
_symmetry.space_group_name_H-M   'P 1'
#
loop_
_entity.id
_entity.type
_entity.pdbx_description
1 polymer ?
#
loop_
_entity_poly.entity_id
_entity_poly.type
_entity_poly.pdbx_seq_one_letter_code
_entity_poly.pdbx_strand_id
1 'polypeptide(L)'
;LIGLLGHTGSGKTTLVQHLNGLLKPTSGKVVVDGLDITEKDVSLLEVRRRVGLVFQYPEYQLFEETVARDVAFGPRNLGLSEQEVDERVRYALQEVGLVYEDIAERSPFELSGGQMRRVAIAGVLAMRPKTLILDEPTAGLDPAGRRSILGMIRELHAAGGLTVVMVSHNMDDISSLA
;
A
#
# COMPACT_ATOMS: atom_id res chain seq x y z
N LEU A 1 0.11 -14.55 -2.16
CA LEU A 1 -0.77 -13.85 -1.23
C LEU A 1 -0.64 -14.47 0.16
N ILE A 2 -0.60 -13.63 1.20
CA ILE A 2 -0.54 -14.03 2.61
C ILE A 2 -1.65 -13.31 3.36
N GLY A 3 -2.48 -14.05 4.09
CA GLY A 3 -3.51 -13.50 4.98
C GLY A 3 -3.05 -13.52 6.44
N LEU A 4 -3.03 -12.37 7.11
CA LEU A 4 -2.75 -12.26 8.54
C LEU A 4 -4.07 -12.00 9.28
N LEU A 5 -4.57 -13.02 9.95
CA LEU A 5 -5.85 -12.99 10.66
C LEU A 5 -5.67 -12.88 12.17
N GLY A 6 -6.61 -12.22 12.82
CA GLY A 6 -6.69 -12.14 14.28
C GLY A 6 -7.68 -11.07 14.72
N HIS A 7 -8.14 -11.14 15.97
CA HIS A 7 -9.03 -10.12 16.54
C HIS A 7 -8.33 -8.76 16.72
N THR A 8 -9.11 -7.71 16.87
CA THR A 8 -8.60 -6.37 17.18
C THR A 8 -7.76 -6.41 18.47
N GLY A 9 -6.61 -5.74 18.46
CA GLY A 9 -5.67 -5.74 19.59
C GLY A 9 -4.71 -6.94 19.67
N SER A 10 -4.75 -7.90 18.72
CA SER A 10 -3.82 -9.05 18.70
C SER A 10 -2.40 -8.73 18.22
N GLY A 11 -2.09 -7.47 17.91
CA GLY A 11 -0.76 -7.04 17.53
C GLY A 11 -0.44 -7.09 16.02
N LYS A 12 -1.41 -7.36 15.14
CA LYS A 12 -1.21 -7.45 13.68
C LYS A 12 -0.60 -6.18 13.09
N THR A 13 -1.20 -5.02 13.35
CA THR A 13 -0.70 -3.71 12.92
C THR A 13 0.71 -3.47 13.45
N THR A 14 0.98 -3.81 14.71
CA THR A 14 2.31 -3.69 15.31
C THR A 14 3.33 -4.56 14.56
N LEU A 15 2.97 -5.80 14.25
CA LEU A 15 3.84 -6.70 13.48
C LEU A 15 4.17 -6.13 12.10
N VAL A 16 3.17 -5.68 11.34
CA VAL A 16 3.43 -5.16 9.98
C VAL A 16 4.21 -3.84 9.98
N GLN A 17 4.08 -3.03 11.03
CA GLN A 17 4.89 -1.82 11.22
C GLN A 17 6.37 -2.14 11.51
N HIS A 18 6.68 -3.27 12.13
CA HIS A 18 8.05 -3.74 12.23
C HIS A 18 8.61 -4.15 10.85
N LEU A 19 7.80 -4.81 10.00
CA LEU A 19 8.26 -5.24 8.67
C LEU A 19 8.59 -4.06 7.74
N ASN A 20 7.96 -2.91 7.94
CA ASN A 20 8.23 -1.68 7.18
C ASN A 20 9.26 -0.76 7.87
N GLY A 21 9.78 -1.13 9.03
CA GLY A 21 10.73 -0.34 9.79
C GLY A 21 10.17 0.92 10.46
N LEU A 22 8.84 1.01 10.61
CA LEU A 22 8.20 2.10 11.38
C LEU A 22 8.39 1.91 12.89
N LEU A 23 8.40 0.65 13.33
CA LEU A 23 8.70 0.30 14.70
C LEU A 23 10.00 -0.52 14.75
N LYS A 24 10.79 -0.31 15.79
CA LYS A 24 11.95 -1.15 16.11
C LYS A 24 11.57 -2.14 17.22
N PRO A 25 11.94 -3.41 17.10
CA PRO A 25 11.68 -4.38 18.17
C PRO A 25 12.51 -4.07 19.41
N THR A 26 11.96 -4.37 20.60
CA THR A 26 12.66 -4.25 21.88
C THR A 26 13.81 -5.25 22.01
N SER A 27 13.66 -6.40 21.37
CA SER A 27 14.66 -7.49 21.32
C SER A 27 14.42 -8.36 20.11
N GLY A 28 15.42 -9.15 19.73
CA GLY A 28 15.35 -10.01 18.55
C GLY A 28 15.73 -9.29 17.27
N LYS A 29 15.40 -9.89 16.13
CA LYS A 29 15.73 -9.39 14.80
C LYS A 29 14.51 -9.37 13.90
N VAL A 30 14.49 -8.40 12.99
CA VAL A 30 13.55 -8.37 11.86
C VAL A 30 14.37 -8.31 10.58
N VAL A 31 14.24 -9.34 9.76
CA VAL A 31 14.97 -9.46 8.49
C VAL A 31 13.99 -9.34 7.34
N VAL A 32 14.23 -8.38 6.47
CA VAL A 32 13.40 -8.10 5.29
C VAL A 32 14.26 -8.20 4.05
N ASP A 33 13.97 -9.15 3.19
CA ASP A 33 14.71 -9.35 1.93
C ASP A 33 16.25 -9.47 2.14
N GLY A 34 16.63 -10.14 3.22
CA GLY A 34 18.04 -10.32 3.64
C GLY A 34 18.65 -9.15 4.40
N LEU A 35 17.92 -8.02 4.58
CA LEU A 35 18.37 -6.89 5.40
C LEU A 35 17.87 -7.05 6.84
N ASP A 36 18.77 -7.07 7.80
CA ASP A 36 18.43 -6.97 9.23
C ASP A 36 18.11 -5.51 9.56
N ILE A 37 16.83 -5.17 9.63
CA ILE A 37 16.38 -3.79 9.85
C ILE A 37 16.56 -3.31 11.30
N THR A 38 17.07 -4.17 12.19
CA THR A 38 17.40 -3.83 13.58
C THR A 38 18.82 -3.27 13.72
N GLU A 39 19.66 -3.43 12.72
CA GLU A 39 21.01 -2.88 12.70
C GLU A 39 20.99 -1.32 12.64
N LYS A 40 22.06 -0.70 13.18
CA LYS A 40 22.11 0.77 13.31
C LYS A 40 22.26 1.49 11.98
N ASP A 41 22.92 0.87 11.02
CA ASP A 41 23.34 1.49 9.75
C ASP A 41 22.38 1.16 8.56
N VAL A 42 21.26 0.51 8.84
CA VAL A 42 20.29 0.17 7.80
C VAL A 42 19.50 1.40 7.36
N SER A 43 19.49 1.64 6.06
CA SER A 43 18.67 2.67 5.44
C SER A 43 17.19 2.28 5.48
N LEU A 44 16.40 2.99 6.29
CA LEU A 44 14.94 2.81 6.32
C LEU A 44 14.28 3.14 4.96
N LEU A 45 14.91 3.98 4.15
CA LEU A 45 14.45 4.26 2.78
C LEU A 45 14.51 2.99 1.93
N GLU A 46 15.61 2.22 2.03
CA GLU A 46 15.76 0.94 1.32
C GLU A 46 14.73 -0.11 1.79
N VAL A 47 14.43 -0.16 3.09
CA VAL A 47 13.39 -1.05 3.62
C VAL A 47 12.03 -0.67 3.05
N ARG A 48 11.65 0.62 3.11
CA ARG A 48 10.36 1.15 2.63
C ARG A 48 10.20 1.06 1.12
N ARG A 49 11.32 1.09 0.38
CA ARG A 49 11.32 0.80 -1.06
C ARG A 49 10.94 -0.65 -1.36
N ARG A 50 11.31 -1.61 -0.49
CA ARG A 50 11.01 -3.04 -0.66
C ARG A 50 9.65 -3.44 -0.12
N VAL A 51 9.24 -2.82 0.99
CA VAL A 51 7.99 -3.11 1.69
C VAL A 51 7.11 -1.88 1.73
N GLY A 52 6.13 -1.84 0.86
CA GLY A 52 5.06 -0.84 0.90
C GLY A 52 4.05 -1.21 1.97
N LEU A 53 3.63 -0.25 2.77
CA LEU A 53 2.60 -0.40 3.79
C LEU A 53 1.48 0.59 3.55
N VAL A 54 0.28 0.06 3.40
CA VAL A 54 -0.98 0.82 3.33
C VAL A 54 -1.68 0.63 4.66
N PHE A 55 -1.89 1.72 5.38
CA PHE A 55 -2.56 1.70 6.69
C PHE A 55 -4.07 1.58 6.57
N GLN A 56 -4.71 1.30 7.70
CA GLN A 56 -6.16 1.38 7.83
C GLN A 56 -6.64 2.81 7.53
N TYR A 57 -7.72 2.96 6.73
CA TYR A 57 -8.21 4.24 6.24
C TYR A 57 -7.16 5.06 5.49
N PRO A 58 -6.55 4.51 4.43
CA PRO A 58 -5.42 5.12 3.75
C PRO A 58 -5.80 6.45 3.05
N GLU A 59 -7.08 6.68 2.78
CA GLU A 59 -7.61 7.92 2.23
C GLU A 59 -7.35 9.15 3.10
N TYR A 60 -7.14 8.98 4.40
CA TYR A 60 -6.78 10.09 5.30
C TYR A 60 -5.30 10.51 5.19
N GLN A 61 -4.52 9.79 4.39
CA GLN A 61 -3.11 10.11 4.15
C GLN A 61 -2.90 10.96 2.90
N LEU A 62 -3.96 11.21 2.12
CA LEU A 62 -3.92 12.08 0.96
C LEU A 62 -3.80 13.53 1.41
N PHE A 63 -2.88 14.30 0.80
CA PHE A 63 -2.57 15.66 1.25
C PHE A 63 -2.21 16.63 0.13
N GLU A 64 -1.94 16.13 -1.08
CA GLU A 64 -1.55 16.95 -2.21
C GLU A 64 -2.77 17.58 -2.92
N GLU A 65 -2.51 18.61 -3.71
CA GLU A 65 -3.54 19.33 -4.46
C GLU A 65 -4.17 18.49 -5.57
N THR A 66 -3.38 17.60 -6.20
CA THR A 66 -3.82 16.71 -7.27
C THR A 66 -3.45 15.26 -7.03
N VAL A 67 -4.23 14.35 -7.60
CA VAL A 67 -3.99 12.90 -7.55
C VAL A 67 -2.60 12.56 -8.10
N ALA A 68 -2.20 13.15 -9.23
CA ALA A 68 -0.90 12.87 -9.80
C ALA A 68 0.25 13.27 -8.87
N ARG A 69 0.12 14.41 -8.18
CA ARG A 69 1.13 14.87 -7.21
C ARG A 69 1.20 13.96 -5.99
N ASP A 70 0.04 13.54 -5.49
CA ASP A 70 -0.03 12.65 -4.32
C ASP A 70 0.64 11.31 -4.61
N VAL A 71 0.31 10.68 -5.73
CA VAL A 71 0.92 9.41 -6.17
C VAL A 71 2.41 9.57 -6.50
N ALA A 72 2.83 10.75 -7.00
CA ALA A 72 4.24 11.05 -7.33
C ALA A 72 5.12 11.27 -6.10
N PHE A 73 4.54 11.53 -4.92
CA PHE A 73 5.29 11.87 -3.71
C PHE A 73 6.34 10.82 -3.33
N GLY A 74 5.94 9.54 -3.31
CA GLY A 74 6.85 8.43 -3.01
C GLY A 74 8.01 8.32 -4.01
N PRO A 75 7.74 8.21 -5.32
CA PRO A 75 8.76 8.19 -6.37
C PRO A 75 9.74 9.36 -6.35
N ARG A 76 9.27 10.59 -6.13
CA ARG A 76 10.13 11.78 -5.99
C ARG A 76 11.07 11.67 -4.80
N ASN A 77 10.59 11.19 -3.67
CA ASN A 77 11.41 10.96 -2.48
C ASN A 77 12.48 9.86 -2.68
N LEU A 78 12.28 8.98 -3.67
CA LEU A 78 13.30 8.02 -4.10
C LEU A 78 14.38 8.65 -5.00
N GLY A 79 14.26 9.93 -5.36
CA GLY A 79 15.21 10.65 -6.20
C GLY A 79 15.13 10.27 -7.69
N LEU A 80 13.98 9.79 -8.14
CA LEU A 80 13.78 9.44 -9.54
C LEU A 80 13.63 10.70 -10.42
N SER A 81 13.96 10.57 -11.71
CA SER A 81 13.71 11.61 -12.71
C SER A 81 12.20 11.86 -12.89
N GLU A 82 11.82 13.07 -13.29
CA GLU A 82 10.39 13.40 -13.53
C GLU A 82 9.75 12.48 -14.60
N GLN A 83 10.51 12.03 -15.59
CA GLN A 83 10.02 11.05 -16.55
C GLN A 83 9.69 9.70 -15.89
N GLU A 84 10.60 9.17 -15.07
CA GLU A 84 10.35 7.92 -14.32
C GLU A 84 9.20 8.07 -13.33
N VAL A 85 9.06 9.26 -12.71
CA VAL A 85 7.95 9.58 -11.82
C VAL A 85 6.63 9.50 -12.58
N ASP A 86 6.51 10.18 -13.75
CA ASP A 86 5.26 10.14 -14.55
C ASP A 86 4.91 8.72 -14.99
N GLU A 87 5.89 7.94 -15.48
CA GLU A 87 5.69 6.54 -15.84
C GLU A 87 5.17 5.69 -14.65
N ARG A 88 5.69 5.92 -13.47
CA ARG A 88 5.26 5.20 -12.25
C ARG A 88 3.88 5.61 -11.77
N VAL A 89 3.54 6.89 -11.90
CA VAL A 89 2.21 7.41 -11.55
C VAL A 89 1.15 6.80 -12.46
N ARG A 90 1.39 6.82 -13.80
CA ARG A 90 0.47 6.20 -14.78
C ARG A 90 0.30 4.72 -14.51
N TYR A 91 1.40 4.00 -14.35
CA TYR A 91 1.38 2.59 -14.02
C TYR A 91 0.56 2.32 -12.74
N ALA A 92 0.85 3.03 -11.65
CA ALA A 92 0.20 2.79 -10.37
C ALA A 92 -1.31 3.08 -10.39
N LEU A 93 -1.74 4.15 -11.08
CA LEU A 93 -3.15 4.46 -11.25
C LEU A 93 -3.87 3.39 -12.08
N GLN A 94 -3.25 2.92 -13.15
CA GLN A 94 -3.77 1.82 -13.98
C GLN A 94 -3.95 0.53 -13.16
N GLU A 95 -2.95 0.16 -12.37
CA GLU A 95 -2.98 -1.05 -11.52
C GLU A 95 -4.13 -1.04 -10.51
N VAL A 96 -4.53 0.13 -10.03
CA VAL A 96 -5.69 0.26 -9.14
C VAL A 96 -7.00 0.50 -9.89
N GLY A 97 -7.02 0.40 -11.22
CA GLY A 97 -8.20 0.55 -12.06
C GLY A 97 -8.71 1.99 -12.16
N LEU A 98 -7.82 2.97 -12.14
CA LEU A 98 -8.11 4.39 -12.37
C LEU A 98 -7.49 4.86 -13.68
N VAL A 99 -8.27 5.56 -14.50
CA VAL A 99 -7.79 6.13 -15.77
C VAL A 99 -7.06 7.44 -15.48
N TYR A 100 -5.80 7.51 -15.84
CA TYR A 100 -4.94 8.67 -15.54
C TYR A 100 -5.53 9.98 -16.06
N GLU A 101 -5.99 9.99 -17.31
CA GLU A 101 -6.51 11.17 -18.00
C GLU A 101 -7.76 11.75 -17.31
N ASP A 102 -8.53 10.91 -16.62
CA ASP A 102 -9.77 11.31 -15.97
C ASP A 102 -9.55 11.90 -14.57
N ILE A 103 -8.42 11.59 -13.92
CA ILE A 103 -8.29 11.79 -12.48
C ILE A 103 -7.01 12.51 -12.06
N ALA A 104 -5.94 12.50 -12.88
CA ALA A 104 -4.61 12.98 -12.50
C ALA A 104 -4.59 14.42 -11.97
N GLU A 105 -5.34 15.32 -12.63
CA GLU A 105 -5.40 16.74 -12.28
C GLU A 105 -6.52 17.08 -11.28
N ARG A 106 -7.32 16.10 -10.88
CA ARG A 106 -8.38 16.32 -9.90
C ARG A 106 -7.82 16.36 -8.48
N SER A 107 -8.49 17.12 -7.62
CA SER A 107 -8.20 17.05 -6.19
C SER A 107 -8.59 15.67 -5.64
N PRO A 108 -7.72 15.02 -4.85
CA PRO A 108 -8.07 13.77 -4.17
C PRO A 108 -9.35 13.90 -3.33
N PHE A 109 -9.61 15.07 -2.77
CA PHE A 109 -10.75 15.34 -1.88
C PHE A 109 -12.09 15.48 -2.61
N GLU A 110 -12.09 15.57 -3.94
CA GLU A 110 -13.30 15.56 -4.78
C GLU A 110 -13.70 14.15 -5.24
N LEU A 111 -12.94 13.14 -4.88
CA LEU A 111 -13.17 11.77 -5.26
C LEU A 111 -14.13 11.05 -4.31
N SER A 112 -14.76 9.98 -4.80
CA SER A 112 -15.48 9.06 -3.91
C SER A 112 -14.51 8.38 -2.92
N GLY A 113 -14.99 7.96 -1.76
CA GLY A 113 -14.15 7.28 -0.77
C GLY A 113 -13.43 6.04 -1.33
N GLY A 114 -14.07 5.30 -2.23
CA GLY A 114 -13.43 4.17 -2.91
C GLY A 114 -12.33 4.59 -3.88
N GLN A 115 -12.50 5.71 -4.59
CA GLN A 115 -11.45 6.27 -5.46
C GLN A 115 -10.29 6.82 -4.63
N MET A 116 -10.56 7.57 -3.56
CA MET A 116 -9.52 8.06 -2.62
C MET A 116 -8.67 6.90 -2.11
N ARG A 117 -9.31 5.80 -1.68
CA ARG A 117 -8.59 4.60 -1.21
C ARG A 117 -7.71 3.97 -2.28
N ARG A 118 -8.20 3.90 -3.52
CA ARG A 118 -7.39 3.43 -4.67
C ARG A 118 -6.20 4.34 -4.94
N VAL A 119 -6.38 5.66 -4.88
CA VAL A 119 -5.29 6.65 -5.02
C VAL A 119 -4.23 6.46 -3.95
N ALA A 120 -4.62 6.29 -2.69
CA ALA A 120 -3.68 6.05 -1.60
C ALA A 120 -2.89 4.73 -1.77
N ILE A 121 -3.55 3.66 -2.25
CA ILE A 121 -2.86 2.41 -2.60
C ILE A 121 -1.91 2.62 -3.78
N ALA A 122 -2.33 3.39 -4.81
CA ALA A 122 -1.47 3.73 -5.95
C ALA A 122 -0.21 4.49 -5.53
N GLY A 123 -0.29 5.40 -4.56
CA GLY A 123 0.86 6.11 -4.01
C GLY A 123 1.94 5.18 -3.45
N VAL A 124 1.53 4.08 -2.83
CA VAL A 124 2.46 3.05 -2.36
C VAL A 124 2.97 2.17 -3.51
N LEU A 125 2.10 1.77 -4.44
CA LEU A 125 2.46 0.97 -5.62
C LEU A 125 3.43 1.69 -6.56
N ALA A 126 3.36 3.01 -6.66
CA ALA A 126 4.25 3.83 -7.48
C ALA A 126 5.73 3.70 -7.08
N MET A 127 6.01 3.34 -5.83
CA MET A 127 7.37 3.03 -5.38
C MET A 127 7.87 1.67 -5.90
N ARG A 128 7.02 0.84 -6.50
CA ARG A 128 7.29 -0.53 -6.99
C ARG A 128 7.89 -1.42 -5.89
N PRO A 129 7.19 -1.59 -4.77
CA PRO A 129 7.67 -2.46 -3.70
C PRO A 129 7.63 -3.93 -4.15
N LYS A 130 8.48 -4.78 -3.57
CA LYS A 130 8.42 -6.25 -3.74
C LYS A 130 7.31 -6.87 -2.91
N THR A 131 6.99 -6.25 -1.77
CA THR A 131 5.93 -6.67 -0.86
C THR A 131 5.01 -5.49 -0.58
N LEU A 132 3.71 -5.69 -0.78
CA LEU A 132 2.66 -4.74 -0.42
C LEU A 132 1.89 -5.29 0.78
N ILE A 133 1.93 -4.56 1.88
CA ILE A 133 1.16 -4.87 3.08
C ILE A 133 -0.06 -3.95 3.09
N LEU A 134 -1.24 -4.54 3.26
CA LEU A 134 -2.52 -3.84 3.34
C LEU A 134 -3.12 -4.11 4.72
N ASP A 135 -3.15 -3.10 5.57
CA ASP A 135 -3.72 -3.22 6.92
C ASP A 135 -5.19 -2.82 6.90
N GLU A 136 -6.09 -3.81 7.05
CA GLU A 136 -7.54 -3.66 7.03
C GLU A 136 -8.07 -2.85 5.81
N PRO A 137 -7.72 -3.22 4.56
CA PRO A 137 -7.98 -2.39 3.38
C PRO A 137 -9.47 -2.22 3.06
N THR A 138 -10.34 -3.03 3.65
CA THR A 138 -11.79 -3.01 3.46
C THR A 138 -12.56 -2.33 4.58
N ALA A 139 -11.85 -1.87 5.64
CA ALA A 139 -12.49 -1.26 6.80
C ALA A 139 -13.35 -0.04 6.43
N GLY A 140 -14.57 0.03 6.95
CA GLY A 140 -15.48 1.15 6.74
C GLY A 140 -16.13 1.23 5.35
N LEU A 141 -15.87 0.27 4.45
CA LEU A 141 -16.51 0.22 3.14
C LEU A 141 -17.86 -0.49 3.18
N ASP A 142 -18.77 -0.05 2.33
CA ASP A 142 -19.99 -0.76 2.02
C ASP A 142 -19.69 -2.09 1.28
N PRO A 143 -20.66 -3.00 1.15
CA PRO A 143 -20.42 -4.31 0.51
C PRO A 143 -19.94 -4.21 -0.94
N ALA A 144 -20.32 -3.16 -1.69
CA ALA A 144 -19.90 -2.97 -3.08
C ALA A 144 -18.44 -2.49 -3.14
N GLY A 145 -18.08 -1.49 -2.34
CA GLY A 145 -16.72 -0.98 -2.20
C GLY A 145 -15.75 -2.06 -1.71
N ARG A 146 -16.20 -2.89 -0.71
CA ARG A 146 -15.42 -4.03 -0.22
C ARG A 146 -15.08 -5.01 -1.35
N ARG A 147 -16.09 -5.45 -2.12
CA ARG A 147 -15.86 -6.35 -3.28
C ARG A 147 -14.92 -5.73 -4.31
N SER A 148 -15.08 -4.44 -4.58
CA SER A 148 -14.27 -3.69 -5.53
C SER A 148 -12.79 -3.65 -5.11
N ILE A 149 -12.48 -3.39 -3.84
CA ILE A 149 -11.11 -3.38 -3.33
C ILE A 149 -10.52 -4.80 -3.30
N LEU A 150 -11.26 -5.80 -2.87
CA LEU A 150 -10.79 -7.20 -2.88
C LEU A 150 -10.52 -7.70 -4.31
N GLY A 151 -11.38 -7.33 -5.28
CA GLY A 151 -11.16 -7.64 -6.69
C GLY A 151 -9.84 -7.03 -7.20
N MET A 152 -9.61 -5.76 -6.94
CA MET A 152 -8.35 -5.06 -7.28
C MET A 152 -7.13 -5.75 -6.64
N ILE A 153 -7.19 -6.10 -5.36
CA ILE A 153 -6.08 -6.80 -4.66
C ILE A 153 -5.79 -8.15 -5.32
N ARG A 154 -6.82 -8.88 -5.73
CA ARG A 154 -6.68 -10.16 -6.45
C ARG A 154 -5.99 -9.96 -7.80
N GLU A 155 -6.38 -8.95 -8.57
CA GLU A 155 -5.78 -8.61 -9.86
C GLU A 155 -4.30 -8.23 -9.69
N LEU A 156 -3.96 -7.39 -8.72
CA LEU A 156 -2.59 -7.04 -8.39
C LEU A 156 -1.73 -8.26 -8.07
N HIS A 157 -2.27 -9.21 -7.31
CA HIS A 157 -1.55 -10.45 -7.01
C HIS A 157 -1.40 -11.36 -8.23
N ALA A 158 -2.46 -11.49 -9.03
CA ALA A 158 -2.49 -12.35 -10.22
C ALA A 158 -1.54 -11.84 -11.33
N ALA A 159 -1.29 -10.54 -11.43
CA ALA A 159 -0.32 -9.96 -12.37
C ALA A 159 1.12 -10.46 -12.13
N GLY A 160 1.41 -10.98 -10.94
CA GLY A 160 2.70 -11.55 -10.58
C GLY A 160 3.74 -10.50 -10.15
N GLY A 161 4.86 -11.00 -9.60
CA GLY A 161 5.98 -10.14 -9.17
C GLY A 161 5.78 -9.40 -7.85
N LEU A 162 4.54 -9.30 -7.33
CA LEU A 162 4.21 -8.62 -6.08
C LEU A 162 3.77 -9.63 -5.01
N THR A 163 4.44 -9.65 -3.88
CA THR A 163 3.95 -10.35 -2.69
C THR A 163 2.92 -9.45 -2.00
N VAL A 164 1.70 -9.93 -1.82
CA VAL A 164 0.67 -9.21 -1.09
C VAL A 164 0.45 -9.85 0.27
N VAL A 165 0.53 -9.03 1.31
CA VAL A 165 0.19 -9.40 2.70
C VAL A 165 -1.04 -8.60 3.09
N MET A 166 -2.15 -9.27 3.31
CA MET A 166 -3.39 -8.64 3.75
C MET A 166 -3.66 -8.95 5.22
N VAL A 167 -3.77 -7.90 6.01
CA VAL A 167 -4.20 -7.98 7.41
C VAL A 167 -5.71 -7.77 7.48
N SER A 168 -6.41 -8.67 8.14
CA SER A 168 -7.85 -8.53 8.37
C SER A 168 -8.27 -9.21 9.67
N HIS A 169 -9.35 -8.73 10.26
CA HIS A 169 -10.07 -9.44 11.31
C HIS A 169 -11.25 -10.25 10.75
N ASN A 170 -11.52 -10.15 9.44
CA ASN A 170 -12.60 -10.83 8.74
C ASN A 170 -12.07 -11.99 7.89
N MET A 171 -12.50 -13.19 8.21
CA MET A 171 -12.11 -14.41 7.48
C MET A 171 -12.61 -14.40 6.04
N ASP A 172 -13.80 -13.84 5.79
CA ASP A 172 -14.40 -13.82 4.44
C ASP A 172 -13.56 -12.98 3.46
N ASP A 173 -12.88 -11.91 3.93
CA ASP A 173 -11.99 -11.12 3.10
C ASP A 173 -10.80 -11.95 2.60
N ILE A 174 -10.18 -12.70 3.51
CA ILE A 174 -9.03 -13.53 3.16
C ILE A 174 -9.45 -14.70 2.27
N SER A 175 -10.56 -15.38 2.61
CA SER A 175 -11.04 -16.52 1.83
C SER A 175 -11.48 -16.13 0.41
N SER A 176 -11.96 -14.89 0.22
CA SER A 176 -12.33 -14.38 -1.11
C SER A 176 -11.13 -14.13 -2.01
N LEU A 177 -9.92 -14.05 -1.47
CA LEU A 177 -8.67 -13.83 -2.20
C LEU A 177 -7.93 -15.14 -2.52
N ALA A 178 -8.29 -16.23 -1.86
CA ALA A 178 -7.72 -17.56 -2.07
C ALA A 178 -8.34 -18.23 -3.29
#